data_460d1d224a5fa191ef0d1014028c44f6
#
_entry.id   460d1d224a5fa191ef0d1014028c44f6
#
_cell.length_a   1.000
_cell.length_b   1.000
_cell.length_c   1.000
_cell.angle_alpha   90.00
_cell.angle_beta   90.00
_cell.angle_gamma   90.00
#
_symmetry.space_group_name_H-M   'P 1'
#
loop_
_entity.id
_entity.type
_entity.pdbx_description
1 polymer ?
#
loop_
_entity_poly.entity_id
_entity_poly.type
_entity_poly.pdbx_seq_one_letter_code
_entity_poly.pdbx_strand_id
1 'polypeptide(L)'
;MNGECDFSALARDFVEDAGGHLDAVEECLLELERRASGGCDPELVTTIQGHLHTLKGNSGMMGLSPVQQYVHRLEEVMKELGAGLLPLGPAFFSALYGGVNALRFALSRFAESPDTGFDFTGEETALELLRSAPGPAAAPLASQPAPAAEFGYITRKSSTLKVDFEKLDELLNLMGELVVQRTALAAMEKRLREQVSDRELLSAFSETSQLIVKSTDDLRQSIMKVRMLPVKSVFQRFQRLVRDLSLAHGKRVRLMFEGEDTELDKTVLDEIGEPLLHLIRNAVDHGLETPAERRGCGKDECGTLTLRARHESNHIVIQVCDDGRGMDHEEIRGKAVARGVLEPEAARAMGEAELRQLVFLPGFSTRSEVTETSGRGIGLDVVKKIVTSLNGIIEIDSRGGRGTTFTMMLPLTLAIITALMVEVAGETYAVPLSGVLESVQVQAGDCHDTGNGEVIVLRDRVLPLYRLDRFFGREGEAQREQEYVVVVASGDKRGGLVVDRLVGQQEIVIKGLDDYLGELPGISGGTVLGDGRVSLIVDIPSILGT
;
A
#
# COMPACT_ATOMS: atom_id res chain seq x y z
N MET A 1 -36.25 19.28 -21.53
CA MET A 1 -35.41 19.16 -20.32
C MET A 1 -35.80 17.84 -19.68
N ASN A 2 -35.21 16.76 -20.15
CA ASN A 2 -35.43 15.40 -19.61
C ASN A 2 -34.30 15.14 -18.63
N GLY A 3 -34.62 15.06 -17.34
CA GLY A 3 -33.73 14.56 -16.33
C GLY A 3 -33.66 13.03 -16.43
N GLU A 4 -32.76 12.51 -17.21
CA GLU A 4 -32.27 11.15 -17.06
C GLU A 4 -31.41 11.18 -15.80
N CYS A 5 -31.95 10.67 -14.68
CA CYS A 5 -31.14 10.29 -13.54
C CYS A 5 -30.10 9.30 -14.07
N ASP A 6 -28.82 9.64 -13.91
CA ASP A 6 -27.72 8.77 -14.32
C ASP A 6 -27.75 7.52 -13.43
N PHE A 7 -28.39 6.46 -13.92
CA PHE A 7 -28.57 5.18 -13.20
C PHE A 7 -27.21 4.59 -12.81
N SER A 8 -26.16 4.89 -13.58
CA SER A 8 -24.81 4.37 -13.32
C SER A 8 -24.16 5.07 -12.11
N ALA A 9 -24.46 6.34 -11.86
CA ALA A 9 -24.03 7.04 -10.67
C ALA A 9 -24.75 6.51 -9.42
N LEU A 10 -26.08 6.36 -9.51
CA LEU A 10 -26.91 5.82 -8.42
C LEU A 10 -26.52 4.38 -8.06
N ALA A 11 -26.18 3.55 -9.07
CA ALA A 11 -25.71 2.19 -8.86
C ALA A 11 -24.36 2.14 -8.13
N ARG A 12 -23.42 3.04 -8.45
CA ARG A 12 -22.13 3.16 -7.75
C ARG A 12 -22.29 3.59 -6.30
N ASP A 13 -23.10 4.62 -6.05
CA ASP A 13 -23.39 5.09 -4.69
C ASP A 13 -24.03 3.98 -3.84
N PHE A 14 -24.95 3.20 -4.45
CA PHE A 14 -25.55 2.05 -3.77
C PHE A 14 -24.51 0.98 -3.44
N VAL A 15 -23.63 0.63 -4.37
CA VAL A 15 -22.61 -0.42 -4.16
C VAL A 15 -21.62 0.00 -3.07
N GLU A 16 -21.25 1.28 -2.99
CA GLU A 16 -20.38 1.81 -1.95
C GLU A 16 -21.06 1.76 -0.58
N ASP A 17 -22.31 2.24 -0.47
CA ASP A 17 -23.09 2.20 0.78
C ASP A 17 -23.32 0.75 1.24
N ALA A 18 -23.70 -0.14 0.34
CA ALA A 18 -23.89 -1.55 0.61
C ALA A 18 -22.58 -2.23 1.06
N GLY A 19 -21.44 -1.86 0.45
CA GLY A 19 -20.11 -2.30 0.86
C GLY A 19 -19.81 -1.92 2.31
N GLY A 20 -20.07 -0.67 2.70
CA GLY A 20 -19.90 -0.21 4.07
C GLY A 20 -20.76 -0.96 5.11
N HIS A 21 -21.99 -1.31 4.74
CA HIS A 21 -22.85 -2.13 5.60
C HIS A 21 -22.33 -3.57 5.72
N LEU A 22 -21.82 -4.17 4.67
CA LEU A 22 -21.21 -5.51 4.72
C LEU A 22 -19.91 -5.54 5.52
N ASP A 23 -19.09 -4.48 5.45
CA ASP A 23 -17.89 -4.33 6.29
C ASP A 23 -18.24 -4.31 7.77
N ALA A 24 -19.26 -3.53 8.15
CA ALA A 24 -19.72 -3.45 9.53
C ALA A 24 -20.32 -4.79 10.03
N VAL A 25 -21.04 -5.53 9.17
CA VAL A 25 -21.53 -6.88 9.48
C VAL A 25 -20.37 -7.82 9.73
N GLU A 26 -19.33 -7.80 8.89
CA GLU A 26 -18.16 -8.65 9.02
C GLU A 26 -17.37 -8.34 10.29
N GLU A 27 -17.18 -7.07 10.63
CA GLU A 27 -16.53 -6.63 11.89
C GLU A 27 -17.29 -7.13 13.13
N CYS A 28 -18.61 -6.99 13.13
CA CYS A 28 -19.44 -7.48 14.23
C CYS A 28 -19.43 -9.01 14.33
N LEU A 29 -19.39 -9.74 13.19
CA LEU A 29 -19.26 -11.21 13.18
C LEU A 29 -17.92 -11.67 13.74
N LEU A 30 -16.82 -10.99 13.40
CA LEU A 30 -15.49 -11.27 13.95
C LEU A 30 -15.45 -11.07 15.48
N GLU A 31 -16.07 -10.00 15.96
CA GLU A 31 -16.14 -9.74 17.39
C GLU A 31 -17.03 -10.77 18.11
N LEU A 32 -18.16 -11.14 17.51
CA LEU A 32 -19.05 -12.18 18.02
C LEU A 32 -18.35 -13.54 18.09
N GLU A 33 -17.52 -13.87 17.09
CA GLU A 33 -16.72 -15.09 17.07
C GLU A 33 -15.66 -15.10 18.15
N ARG A 34 -14.96 -13.98 18.38
CA ARG A 34 -13.97 -13.84 19.47
C ARG A 34 -14.61 -14.06 20.85
N ARG A 35 -15.86 -13.59 21.04
CA ARG A 35 -16.60 -13.70 22.30
C ARG A 35 -17.43 -14.98 22.40
N ALA A 36 -17.44 -15.83 21.40
CA ALA A 36 -18.29 -17.02 21.33
C ALA A 36 -18.14 -17.98 22.53
N SER A 37 -16.94 -18.04 23.15
CA SER A 37 -16.71 -18.83 24.39
C SER A 37 -17.45 -18.29 25.61
N GLY A 38 -17.90 -17.03 25.62
CA GLY A 38 -18.69 -16.38 26.69
C GLY A 38 -20.18 -16.35 26.43
N GLY A 39 -20.65 -16.83 25.29
CA GLY A 39 -22.06 -16.81 24.87
C GLY A 39 -22.33 -15.81 23.74
N CYS A 40 -23.60 -15.70 23.36
CA CYS A 40 -24.05 -14.78 22.31
C CYS A 40 -24.20 -13.36 22.88
N ASP A 41 -23.47 -12.37 22.32
CA ASP A 41 -23.59 -10.96 22.71
C ASP A 41 -24.81 -10.31 22.00
N PRO A 42 -25.87 -9.91 22.75
CA PRO A 42 -27.11 -9.39 22.14
C PRO A 42 -26.92 -8.05 21.44
N GLU A 43 -25.95 -7.23 21.87
CA GLU A 43 -25.70 -5.92 21.25
C GLU A 43 -25.10 -6.07 19.85
N LEU A 44 -24.14 -7.00 19.70
CA LEU A 44 -23.55 -7.31 18.39
C LEU A 44 -24.59 -7.89 17.42
N VAL A 45 -25.42 -8.81 17.89
CA VAL A 45 -26.53 -9.38 17.09
C VAL A 45 -27.48 -8.30 16.61
N THR A 46 -27.86 -7.37 17.47
CA THR A 46 -28.75 -6.26 17.13
C THR A 46 -28.12 -5.32 16.10
N THR A 47 -26.82 -5.05 16.24
CA THR A 47 -26.07 -4.22 15.30
C THR A 47 -26.01 -4.86 13.91
N ILE A 48 -25.70 -6.15 13.83
CA ILE A 48 -25.70 -6.90 12.57
C ILE A 48 -27.08 -6.87 11.91
N GLN A 49 -28.15 -7.10 12.69
CA GLN A 49 -29.53 -7.02 12.18
C GLN A 49 -29.85 -5.63 11.60
N GLY A 50 -29.38 -4.56 12.24
CA GLY A 50 -29.57 -3.18 11.76
C GLY A 50 -28.95 -2.95 10.39
N HIS A 51 -27.70 -3.39 10.20
CA HIS A 51 -27.01 -3.26 8.92
C HIS A 51 -27.65 -4.12 7.83
N LEU A 52 -28.02 -5.38 8.11
CA LEU A 52 -28.73 -6.24 7.18
C LEU A 52 -30.11 -5.67 6.80
N HIS A 53 -30.82 -5.09 7.75
CA HIS A 53 -32.11 -4.45 7.50
C HIS A 53 -32.00 -3.27 6.53
N THR A 54 -30.99 -2.42 6.72
CA THR A 54 -30.71 -1.29 5.82
C THR A 54 -30.35 -1.78 4.42
N LEU A 55 -29.44 -2.77 4.33
CA LEU A 55 -29.02 -3.36 3.06
C LEU A 55 -30.19 -3.98 2.30
N LYS A 56 -31.11 -4.67 3.00
CA LYS A 56 -32.35 -5.21 2.42
C LYS A 56 -33.22 -4.11 1.82
N GLY A 57 -33.40 -3.00 2.56
CA GLY A 57 -34.20 -1.85 2.11
C GLY A 57 -33.61 -1.21 0.86
N ASN A 58 -32.30 -0.94 0.89
CA ASN A 58 -31.59 -0.31 -0.21
C ASN A 58 -31.55 -1.20 -1.48
N SER A 59 -31.36 -2.52 -1.29
CA SER A 59 -31.42 -3.50 -2.40
C SER A 59 -32.80 -3.55 -3.06
N GLY A 60 -33.88 -3.42 -2.24
CA GLY A 60 -35.25 -3.34 -2.74
C GLY A 60 -35.51 -2.09 -3.58
N MET A 61 -34.98 -0.93 -3.16
CA MET A 61 -35.10 0.32 -3.93
C MET A 61 -34.36 0.26 -5.27
N MET A 62 -33.24 -0.47 -5.33
CA MET A 62 -32.46 -0.68 -6.54
C MET A 62 -33.02 -1.78 -7.46
N GLY A 63 -34.13 -2.44 -7.07
CA GLY A 63 -34.74 -3.52 -7.85
C GLY A 63 -33.99 -4.84 -7.82
N LEU A 64 -33.02 -5.01 -6.92
CA LEU A 64 -32.18 -6.20 -6.78
C LEU A 64 -32.87 -7.29 -5.96
N SER A 65 -34.00 -7.83 -6.48
CA SER A 65 -34.83 -8.81 -5.79
C SER A 65 -34.09 -10.04 -5.25
N PRO A 66 -33.13 -10.67 -5.96
CA PRO A 66 -32.38 -11.81 -5.44
C PRO A 66 -31.50 -11.43 -4.23
N VAL A 67 -30.81 -10.28 -4.30
CA VAL A 67 -30.00 -9.75 -3.19
C VAL A 67 -30.88 -9.44 -1.97
N GLN A 68 -32.02 -8.78 -2.19
CA GLN A 68 -32.99 -8.46 -1.15
C GLN A 68 -33.50 -9.71 -0.42
N GLN A 69 -33.85 -10.77 -1.18
CA GLN A 69 -34.33 -12.03 -0.62
C GLN A 69 -33.25 -12.72 0.20
N TYR A 70 -32.03 -12.76 -0.32
CA TYR A 70 -30.93 -13.41 0.38
C TYR A 70 -30.55 -12.66 1.67
N VAL A 71 -30.48 -11.33 1.65
CA VAL A 71 -30.25 -10.51 2.85
C VAL A 71 -31.36 -10.72 3.89
N HIS A 72 -32.61 -10.88 3.43
CA HIS A 72 -33.72 -11.20 4.34
C HIS A 72 -33.52 -12.53 5.07
N ARG A 73 -33.00 -13.56 4.37
CA ARG A 73 -32.68 -14.86 4.99
C ARG A 73 -31.56 -14.74 6.03
N LEU A 74 -30.53 -13.94 5.75
CA LEU A 74 -29.47 -13.66 6.75
C LEU A 74 -30.02 -12.95 7.98
N GLU A 75 -30.94 -11.99 7.79
CA GLU A 75 -31.63 -11.29 8.90
C GLU A 75 -32.44 -12.28 9.75
N GLU A 76 -33.13 -13.26 9.14
CA GLU A 76 -33.87 -14.30 9.86
C GLU A 76 -32.92 -15.19 10.70
N VAL A 77 -31.81 -15.64 10.12
CA VAL A 77 -30.80 -16.43 10.83
C VAL A 77 -30.25 -15.69 12.05
N MET A 78 -29.99 -14.39 11.92
CA MET A 78 -29.54 -13.56 13.05
C MET A 78 -30.63 -13.39 14.11
N LYS A 79 -31.92 -13.34 13.74
CA LYS A 79 -33.06 -13.35 14.69
C LYS A 79 -33.14 -14.67 15.45
N GLU A 80 -32.99 -15.79 14.76
CA GLU A 80 -32.98 -17.13 15.36
C GLU A 80 -31.80 -17.32 16.34
N LEU A 81 -30.61 -16.78 15.97
CA LEU A 81 -29.46 -16.76 16.88
C LEU A 81 -29.74 -15.95 18.13
N GLY A 82 -30.28 -14.73 18.00
CA GLY A 82 -30.65 -13.85 19.11
C GLY A 82 -31.74 -14.46 20.02
N ALA A 83 -32.61 -15.31 19.46
CA ALA A 83 -33.60 -16.08 20.20
C ALA A 83 -33.03 -17.36 20.85
N GLY A 84 -31.74 -17.68 20.66
CA GLY A 84 -31.11 -18.88 21.20
C GLY A 84 -31.52 -20.18 20.50
N LEU A 85 -32.11 -20.08 19.31
CA LEU A 85 -32.57 -21.23 18.53
C LEU A 85 -31.44 -21.87 17.69
N LEU A 86 -30.36 -21.13 17.44
CA LEU A 86 -29.20 -21.61 16.70
C LEU A 86 -27.97 -21.65 17.61
N PRO A 87 -27.13 -22.68 17.48
CA PRO A 87 -25.86 -22.74 18.22
C PRO A 87 -24.82 -21.81 17.60
N LEU A 88 -24.15 -21.04 18.46
CA LEU A 88 -23.01 -20.22 18.06
C LEU A 88 -21.77 -21.11 17.92
N GLY A 89 -21.35 -21.42 16.70
CA GLY A 89 -20.24 -22.34 16.45
C GLY A 89 -19.58 -22.11 15.08
N PRO A 90 -18.50 -22.86 14.75
CA PRO A 90 -17.72 -22.65 13.52
C PRO A 90 -18.57 -22.76 12.24
N ALA A 91 -19.57 -23.65 12.19
CA ALA A 91 -20.46 -23.81 11.06
C ALA A 91 -21.34 -22.55 10.84
N PHE A 92 -21.82 -21.93 11.93
CA PHE A 92 -22.57 -20.69 11.88
C PHE A 92 -21.73 -19.58 11.25
N PHE A 93 -20.51 -19.34 11.77
CA PHE A 93 -19.64 -18.29 11.25
C PHE A 93 -19.24 -18.55 9.79
N SER A 94 -18.92 -19.80 9.43
CA SER A 94 -18.58 -20.16 8.04
C SER A 94 -19.70 -19.84 7.06
N ALA A 95 -20.96 -20.14 7.42
CA ALA A 95 -22.11 -19.87 6.56
C ALA A 95 -22.38 -18.37 6.43
N LEU A 96 -22.28 -17.59 7.54
CA LEU A 96 -22.48 -16.12 7.52
C LEU A 96 -21.39 -15.42 6.71
N TYR A 97 -20.12 -15.77 6.88
CA TYR A 97 -19.04 -15.22 6.07
C TYR A 97 -19.16 -15.60 4.59
N GLY A 98 -19.57 -16.84 4.29
CA GLY A 98 -19.88 -17.25 2.93
C GLY A 98 -20.94 -16.36 2.30
N GLY A 99 -22.00 -16.08 3.05
CA GLY A 99 -23.09 -15.21 2.63
C GLY A 99 -22.68 -13.76 2.38
N VAL A 100 -21.89 -13.18 3.30
CA VAL A 100 -21.33 -11.81 3.15
C VAL A 100 -20.47 -11.73 1.87
N ASN A 101 -19.63 -12.73 1.61
CA ASN A 101 -18.80 -12.76 0.40
C ASN A 101 -19.62 -12.89 -0.89
N ALA A 102 -20.63 -13.74 -0.89
CA ALA A 102 -21.52 -13.87 -2.05
C ALA A 102 -22.23 -12.55 -2.36
N LEU A 103 -22.65 -11.81 -1.31
CA LEU A 103 -23.22 -10.48 -1.48
C LEU A 103 -22.21 -9.48 -2.06
N ARG A 104 -20.96 -9.46 -1.55
CA ARG A 104 -19.91 -8.60 -2.11
C ARG A 104 -19.66 -8.90 -3.59
N PHE A 105 -19.57 -10.18 -3.93
CA PHE A 105 -19.38 -10.61 -5.31
C PHE A 105 -20.56 -10.19 -6.20
N ALA A 106 -21.79 -10.34 -5.72
CA ALA A 106 -22.98 -9.92 -6.45
C ALA A 106 -22.99 -8.39 -6.68
N LEU A 107 -22.64 -7.60 -5.64
CA LEU A 107 -22.57 -6.13 -5.74
C LEU A 107 -21.47 -5.65 -6.68
N SER A 108 -20.29 -6.28 -6.66
CA SER A 108 -19.21 -5.93 -7.60
C SER A 108 -19.61 -6.17 -9.06
N ARG A 109 -20.28 -7.29 -9.33
CA ARG A 109 -20.81 -7.59 -10.67
C ARG A 109 -21.93 -6.65 -11.11
N PHE A 110 -22.77 -6.21 -10.17
CA PHE A 110 -23.80 -5.20 -10.44
C PHE A 110 -23.20 -3.87 -10.86
N ALA A 111 -22.08 -3.45 -10.24
CA ALA A 111 -21.37 -2.24 -10.63
C ALA A 111 -20.83 -2.30 -12.07
N GLU A 112 -20.37 -3.49 -12.52
CA GLU A 112 -19.86 -3.70 -13.87
C GLU A 112 -20.97 -3.89 -14.92
N SER A 113 -22.05 -4.58 -14.55
CA SER A 113 -23.15 -4.97 -15.46
C SER A 113 -24.48 -5.10 -14.71
N PRO A 114 -25.32 -4.07 -14.72
CA PRO A 114 -26.59 -4.05 -13.97
C PRO A 114 -27.60 -5.15 -14.33
N ASP A 115 -27.52 -5.73 -15.52
CA ASP A 115 -28.45 -6.79 -16.00
C ASP A 115 -28.02 -8.20 -15.57
N THR A 116 -27.03 -8.37 -14.72
CA THR A 116 -26.50 -9.67 -14.31
C THR A 116 -27.45 -10.35 -13.33
N GLY A 117 -27.91 -11.56 -13.63
CA GLY A 117 -28.66 -12.40 -12.69
C GLY A 117 -27.76 -12.90 -11.54
N PHE A 118 -28.30 -12.93 -10.31
CA PHE A 118 -27.59 -13.40 -9.11
C PHE A 118 -28.23 -14.72 -8.64
N ASP A 119 -27.39 -15.69 -8.28
CA ASP A 119 -27.80 -16.98 -7.74
C ASP A 119 -27.11 -17.22 -6.40
N PHE A 120 -27.91 -17.40 -5.34
CA PHE A 120 -27.47 -17.63 -3.97
C PHE A 120 -27.86 -19.04 -3.48
N THR A 121 -28.22 -19.95 -4.38
CA THR A 121 -28.72 -21.29 -4.02
C THR A 121 -27.76 -22.08 -3.16
N GLY A 122 -26.44 -21.95 -3.40
CA GLY A 122 -25.40 -22.61 -2.60
C GLY A 122 -25.36 -22.12 -1.15
N GLU A 123 -25.39 -20.80 -0.99
CA GLU A 123 -25.35 -20.12 0.31
C GLU A 123 -26.67 -20.31 1.09
N GLU A 124 -27.82 -20.30 0.39
CA GLU A 124 -29.12 -20.61 1.00
C GLU A 124 -29.14 -22.03 1.56
N THR A 125 -28.60 -23.01 0.82
CA THR A 125 -28.48 -24.39 1.29
C THR A 125 -27.61 -24.49 2.54
N ALA A 126 -26.52 -23.70 2.62
CA ALA A 126 -25.68 -23.67 3.81
C ALA A 126 -26.41 -23.10 5.05
N LEU A 127 -27.27 -22.08 4.86
CA LEU A 127 -28.11 -21.53 5.92
C LEU A 127 -29.20 -22.51 6.37
N GLU A 128 -29.79 -23.29 5.44
CA GLU A 128 -30.77 -24.33 5.77
C GLU A 128 -30.16 -25.50 6.55
N LEU A 129 -28.93 -25.87 6.22
CA LEU A 129 -28.18 -26.88 6.98
C LEU A 129 -27.91 -26.45 8.43
N LEU A 130 -27.67 -25.16 8.68
CA LEU A 130 -27.56 -24.63 10.05
C LEU A 130 -28.85 -24.78 10.85
N ARG A 131 -29.99 -24.58 10.21
CA ARG A 131 -31.32 -24.70 10.85
C ARG A 131 -31.70 -26.16 11.13
N SER A 132 -31.17 -27.10 10.35
CA SER A 132 -31.45 -28.54 10.51
C SER A 132 -30.53 -29.24 11.51
N ALA A 133 -29.48 -28.60 12.00
CA ALA A 133 -28.60 -29.17 13.01
C ALA A 133 -29.29 -29.23 14.37
N PRO A 134 -29.26 -30.37 15.11
CA PRO A 134 -29.91 -30.47 16.41
C PRO A 134 -29.23 -29.54 17.42
N GLY A 135 -29.94 -28.46 17.79
CA GLY A 135 -29.51 -27.57 18.83
C GLY A 135 -29.47 -28.20 20.19
N PRO A 136 -28.61 -27.80 21.13
CA PRO A 136 -28.65 -28.24 22.51
C PRO A 136 -29.99 -27.85 23.14
N ALA A 137 -30.63 -28.79 23.80
CA ALA A 137 -31.93 -28.62 24.44
C ALA A 137 -31.94 -27.40 25.39
N ALA A 138 -32.77 -26.42 25.06
CA ALA A 138 -32.94 -25.21 25.84
C ALA A 138 -33.60 -25.49 27.17
N ALA A 139 -32.94 -25.15 28.29
CA ALA A 139 -33.60 -24.98 29.58
C ALA A 139 -34.48 -23.70 29.53
N PRO A 140 -35.72 -23.74 30.06
CA PRO A 140 -36.60 -22.59 29.95
C PRO A 140 -36.17 -21.46 30.89
N LEU A 141 -35.75 -20.34 30.32
CA LEU A 141 -35.55 -19.09 31.02
C LEU A 141 -36.91 -18.41 31.19
N ALA A 142 -37.33 -18.24 32.46
CA ALA A 142 -38.54 -17.58 32.87
C ALA A 142 -38.55 -16.12 32.39
N SER A 143 -39.58 -15.77 31.65
CA SER A 143 -39.91 -14.41 31.24
C SER A 143 -40.32 -13.56 32.42
N GLN A 144 -39.54 -12.53 32.80
CA GLN A 144 -39.99 -11.38 33.54
C GLN A 144 -40.16 -10.20 32.58
N PRO A 145 -41.34 -9.50 32.63
CA PRO A 145 -41.50 -8.29 31.82
C PRO A 145 -40.76 -7.13 32.50
N ALA A 146 -39.75 -6.60 31.81
CA ALA A 146 -39.11 -5.37 32.22
C ALA A 146 -39.97 -4.14 31.85
N PRO A 147 -39.99 -3.08 32.69
CA PRO A 147 -40.78 -1.89 32.43
C PRO A 147 -40.20 -1.09 31.29
N ALA A 148 -41.07 -0.56 30.43
CA ALA A 148 -40.73 0.37 29.37
C ALA A 148 -40.04 1.61 29.94
N ALA A 149 -38.75 1.70 29.80
CA ALA A 149 -38.00 2.92 29.99
C ALA A 149 -37.98 3.69 28.66
N GLU A 150 -38.64 4.84 28.67
CA GLU A 150 -38.48 5.87 27.64
C GLU A 150 -37.01 6.33 27.63
N PHE A 151 -36.20 5.72 26.76
CA PHE A 151 -34.87 6.26 26.45
C PHE A 151 -35.03 7.42 25.48
N GLY A 152 -35.02 8.63 26.06
CA GLY A 152 -34.78 9.84 25.29
C GLY A 152 -33.46 9.66 24.50
N TYR A 153 -33.56 9.59 23.18
CA TYR A 153 -32.42 9.62 22.27
C TYR A 153 -31.69 10.96 22.44
N ILE A 154 -30.68 10.98 23.30
CA ILE A 154 -29.63 11.98 23.18
C ILE A 154 -28.88 11.62 21.91
N THR A 155 -29.32 12.13 20.77
CA THR A 155 -28.56 12.18 19.55
C THR A 155 -27.29 13.00 19.85
N ARG A 156 -26.22 12.34 20.28
CA ARG A 156 -24.88 12.89 20.03
C ARG A 156 -24.83 13.07 18.51
N LYS A 157 -24.94 14.32 18.07
CA LYS A 157 -24.56 14.70 16.72
C LYS A 157 -23.10 14.27 16.57
N SER A 158 -22.86 13.09 15.99
CA SER A 158 -21.54 12.78 15.49
C SER A 158 -21.28 13.82 14.41
N SER A 159 -20.31 14.69 14.65
CA SER A 159 -19.87 15.69 13.68
C SER A 159 -18.97 15.06 12.61
N THR A 160 -19.26 13.84 12.21
CA THR A 160 -18.59 13.18 11.08
C THR A 160 -19.18 13.75 9.81
N LEU A 161 -18.38 14.57 9.14
CA LEU A 161 -18.66 15.04 7.79
C LEU A 161 -18.21 13.95 6.82
N LYS A 162 -19.12 13.37 6.04
CA LYS A 162 -18.73 12.53 4.91
C LYS A 162 -18.12 13.45 3.85
N VAL A 163 -16.83 13.34 3.64
CA VAL A 163 -16.10 14.06 2.60
C VAL A 163 -15.83 13.05 1.47
N ASP A 164 -16.18 13.44 0.26
CA ASP A 164 -15.86 12.70 -0.95
C ASP A 164 -14.33 12.73 -1.18
N PHE A 165 -13.72 11.56 -1.32
CA PHE A 165 -12.28 11.46 -1.51
C PHE A 165 -11.81 12.09 -2.82
N GLU A 166 -12.64 12.08 -3.89
CA GLU A 166 -12.30 12.76 -5.15
C GLU A 166 -12.06 14.26 -4.94
N LYS A 167 -12.84 14.89 -4.04
CA LYS A 167 -12.63 16.32 -3.69
C LYS A 167 -11.33 16.55 -2.91
N LEU A 168 -10.91 15.57 -2.09
CA LEU A 168 -9.62 15.65 -1.41
C LEU A 168 -8.46 15.49 -2.40
N ASP A 169 -8.61 14.64 -3.41
CA ASP A 169 -7.63 14.49 -4.49
C ASP A 169 -7.53 15.75 -5.33
N GLU A 170 -8.65 16.42 -5.63
CA GLU A 170 -8.67 17.72 -6.30
C GLU A 170 -7.92 18.78 -5.47
N LEU A 171 -8.17 18.84 -4.14
CA LEU A 171 -7.44 19.75 -3.25
C LEU A 171 -5.93 19.46 -3.23
N LEU A 172 -5.51 18.20 -3.27
CA LEU A 172 -4.08 17.84 -3.37
C LEU A 172 -3.46 18.26 -4.70
N ASN A 173 -4.20 18.13 -5.80
CA ASN A 173 -3.74 18.61 -7.09
C ASN A 173 -3.54 20.14 -7.09
N LEU A 174 -4.50 20.89 -6.53
CA LEU A 174 -4.36 22.35 -6.36
C LEU A 174 -3.19 22.71 -5.42
N MET A 175 -2.95 21.92 -4.39
CA MET A 175 -1.77 22.06 -3.53
C MET A 175 -0.46 21.83 -4.31
N GLY A 176 -0.43 20.84 -5.21
CA GLY A 176 0.70 20.63 -6.11
C GLY A 176 0.98 21.88 -6.97
N GLU A 177 -0.06 22.53 -7.50
CA GLU A 177 0.07 23.79 -8.24
C GLU A 177 0.62 24.91 -7.35
N LEU A 178 0.15 25.03 -6.10
CA LEU A 178 0.68 26.02 -5.15
C LEU A 178 2.17 25.81 -4.85
N VAL A 179 2.64 24.56 -4.75
CA VAL A 179 4.07 24.24 -4.58
C VAL A 179 4.87 24.69 -5.80
N VAL A 180 4.35 24.51 -7.02
CA VAL A 180 4.97 25.01 -8.24
C VAL A 180 5.05 26.54 -8.23
N GLN A 181 3.95 27.24 -7.88
CA GLN A 181 3.93 28.71 -7.79
C GLN A 181 4.90 29.24 -6.72
N ARG A 182 5.01 28.56 -5.58
CA ARG A 182 5.98 28.87 -4.53
C ARG A 182 7.42 28.80 -5.05
N THR A 183 7.72 27.79 -5.85
CA THR A 183 9.05 27.64 -6.45
C THR A 183 9.35 28.74 -7.44
N ALA A 184 8.37 29.15 -8.25
CA ALA A 184 8.48 30.30 -9.15
C ALA A 184 8.75 31.60 -8.37
N LEU A 185 8.06 31.79 -7.24
CA LEU A 185 8.26 32.95 -6.37
C LEU A 185 9.70 33.00 -5.79
N ALA A 186 10.23 31.86 -5.36
CA ALA A 186 11.60 31.75 -4.87
C ALA A 186 12.64 32.06 -5.97
N ALA A 187 12.39 31.62 -7.20
CA ALA A 187 13.24 31.93 -8.34
C ALA A 187 13.19 33.42 -8.70
N MET A 188 12.02 34.06 -8.60
CA MET A 188 11.87 35.51 -8.77
C MET A 188 12.61 36.28 -7.69
N GLU A 189 12.52 35.85 -6.43
CA GLU A 189 13.27 36.46 -5.32
C GLU A 189 14.78 36.49 -5.59
N LYS A 190 15.34 35.37 -6.06
CA LYS A 190 16.76 35.28 -6.42
C LYS A 190 17.14 36.29 -7.50
N ARG A 191 16.33 36.43 -8.56
CA ARG A 191 16.56 37.39 -9.66
C ARG A 191 16.41 38.83 -9.18
N LEU A 192 15.45 39.13 -8.31
CA LEU A 192 15.27 40.46 -7.74
C LEU A 192 16.47 40.88 -6.89
N ARG A 193 17.06 39.97 -6.11
CA ARG A 193 18.28 40.24 -5.32
C ARG A 193 19.48 40.66 -6.18
N GLU A 194 19.54 40.21 -7.44
CA GLU A 194 20.62 40.54 -8.37
C GLU A 194 20.38 41.88 -9.08
N GLN A 195 19.12 42.34 -9.20
CA GLN A 195 18.73 43.49 -10.02
C GLN A 195 18.31 44.71 -9.20
N VAL A 196 17.84 44.53 -7.98
CA VAL A 196 17.28 45.59 -7.14
C VAL A 196 18.27 45.93 -6.03
N SER A 197 18.60 47.21 -5.88
CA SER A 197 19.50 47.72 -4.83
C SER A 197 18.77 48.12 -3.55
N ASP A 198 17.43 48.22 -3.59
CA ASP A 198 16.61 48.57 -2.45
C ASP A 198 16.49 47.41 -1.45
N ARG A 199 17.24 47.52 -0.37
CA ARG A 199 17.32 46.47 0.67
C ARG A 199 16.01 46.33 1.46
N GLU A 200 15.28 47.44 1.66
CA GLU A 200 14.03 47.44 2.43
C GLU A 200 12.94 46.68 1.67
N LEU A 201 12.82 47.00 0.36
CA LEU A 201 11.90 46.28 -0.54
C LEU A 201 12.23 44.79 -0.64
N LEU A 202 13.51 44.44 -0.77
CA LEU A 202 13.95 43.03 -0.82
C LEU A 202 13.66 42.29 0.48
N SER A 203 13.85 42.95 1.64
CA SER A 203 13.56 42.35 2.96
C SER A 203 12.05 42.08 3.10
N ALA A 204 11.20 43.06 2.78
CA ALA A 204 9.75 42.94 2.83
C ALA A 204 9.23 41.83 1.89
N PHE A 205 9.80 41.74 0.68
CA PHE A 205 9.46 40.68 -0.27
C PHE A 205 9.85 39.31 0.24
N SER A 206 11.07 39.18 0.78
CA SER A 206 11.58 37.92 1.36
C SER A 206 10.72 37.45 2.55
N GLU A 207 10.37 38.37 3.45
CA GLU A 207 9.48 38.06 4.59
C GLU A 207 8.10 37.60 4.13
N THR A 208 7.50 38.28 3.15
CA THR A 208 6.20 37.90 2.59
C THR A 208 6.28 36.54 1.90
N SER A 209 7.33 36.29 1.13
CA SER A 209 7.59 35.01 0.48
C SER A 209 7.69 33.86 1.50
N GLN A 210 8.42 34.07 2.59
CA GLN A 210 8.54 33.08 3.66
C GLN A 210 7.21 32.79 4.37
N LEU A 211 6.37 33.81 4.57
CA LEU A 211 5.03 33.63 5.14
C LEU A 211 4.13 32.79 4.23
N ILE A 212 4.20 33.02 2.90
CA ILE A 212 3.48 32.22 1.92
C ILE A 212 3.94 30.76 1.96
N VAL A 213 5.26 30.52 1.99
CA VAL A 213 5.83 29.17 2.12
C VAL A 213 5.26 28.47 3.34
N LYS A 214 5.33 29.13 4.51
CA LYS A 214 4.82 28.55 5.76
C LYS A 214 3.33 28.26 5.70
N SER A 215 2.53 29.20 5.21
CA SER A 215 1.07 29.01 5.11
C SER A 215 0.70 27.87 4.16
N THR A 216 1.44 27.72 3.06
CA THR A 216 1.27 26.61 2.11
C THR A 216 1.60 25.27 2.76
N ASP A 217 2.69 25.19 3.55
CA ASP A 217 3.07 23.97 4.27
C ASP A 217 2.06 23.62 5.38
N ASP A 218 1.55 24.60 6.13
CA ASP A 218 0.51 24.41 7.15
C ASP A 218 -0.79 23.90 6.50
N LEU A 219 -1.19 24.46 5.34
CA LEU A 219 -2.36 24.02 4.61
C LEU A 219 -2.18 22.58 4.08
N ARG A 220 -1.01 22.26 3.53
CA ARG A 220 -0.67 20.91 3.09
C ARG A 220 -0.82 19.89 4.23
N GLN A 221 -0.23 20.19 5.39
CA GLN A 221 -0.35 19.29 6.55
C GLN A 221 -1.81 19.12 7.00
N SER A 222 -2.61 20.17 6.91
CA SER A 222 -4.03 20.11 7.30
C SER A 222 -4.84 19.23 6.35
N ILE A 223 -4.65 19.36 5.04
CA ILE A 223 -5.31 18.52 4.03
C ILE A 223 -4.87 17.05 4.18
N MET A 224 -3.56 16.81 4.37
CA MET A 224 -3.05 15.46 4.58
C MET A 224 -3.67 14.79 5.81
N LYS A 225 -3.80 15.51 6.94
CA LYS A 225 -4.45 14.95 8.14
C LYS A 225 -5.91 14.54 7.91
N VAL A 226 -6.64 15.26 7.07
CA VAL A 226 -8.03 14.92 6.73
C VAL A 226 -8.11 13.65 5.88
N ARG A 227 -7.07 13.36 5.07
CA ARG A 227 -7.00 12.20 4.17
C ARG A 227 -6.46 10.94 4.84
N MET A 228 -5.87 11.05 6.02
CA MET A 228 -5.30 9.92 6.75
C MET A 228 -6.38 8.98 7.26
N LEU A 229 -6.16 7.68 7.11
CA LEU A 229 -7.02 6.60 7.61
C LEU A 229 -6.20 5.65 8.48
N PRO A 230 -6.79 5.08 9.55
CA PRO A 230 -6.09 4.11 10.38
C PRO A 230 -5.83 2.81 9.60
N VAL A 231 -4.63 2.24 9.75
CA VAL A 231 -4.26 0.97 9.11
C VAL A 231 -5.09 -0.22 9.58
N LYS A 232 -5.84 -0.05 10.65
CA LYS A 232 -6.78 -1.01 11.23
C LYS A 232 -7.70 -1.63 10.18
N SER A 233 -8.23 -0.81 9.27
CA SER A 233 -9.16 -1.25 8.21
C SER A 233 -8.54 -2.29 7.27
N VAL A 234 -7.23 -2.19 6.99
CA VAL A 234 -6.49 -3.17 6.17
C VAL A 234 -6.05 -4.38 7.01
N PHE A 235 -5.53 -4.15 8.22
CA PHE A 235 -5.07 -5.23 9.09
C PHE A 235 -6.18 -6.22 9.45
N GLN A 236 -7.38 -5.75 9.70
CA GLN A 236 -8.51 -6.60 10.06
C GLN A 236 -8.91 -7.56 8.94
N ARG A 237 -8.78 -7.16 7.67
CA ARG A 237 -9.06 -8.03 6.51
C ARG A 237 -8.20 -9.29 6.50
N PHE A 238 -7.00 -9.23 7.07
CA PHE A 238 -6.07 -10.37 7.09
C PHE A 238 -6.39 -11.42 8.17
N GLN A 239 -7.23 -11.13 9.16
CA GLN A 239 -7.61 -12.12 10.20
C GLN A 239 -8.22 -13.37 9.58
N ARG A 240 -9.14 -13.17 8.64
CA ARG A 240 -9.79 -14.28 7.94
C ARG A 240 -8.80 -15.04 7.05
N LEU A 241 -8.00 -14.31 6.26
CA LEU A 241 -6.98 -14.92 5.40
C LEU A 241 -6.04 -15.84 6.19
N VAL A 242 -5.49 -15.35 7.31
CA VAL A 242 -4.56 -16.13 8.16
C VAL A 242 -5.26 -17.35 8.72
N ARG A 243 -6.51 -17.24 9.13
CA ARG A 243 -7.30 -18.39 9.62
C ARG A 243 -7.50 -19.44 8.53
N ASP A 244 -7.94 -19.04 7.34
CA ASP A 244 -8.23 -19.95 6.23
C ASP A 244 -6.94 -20.67 5.78
N LEU A 245 -5.82 -19.94 5.62
CA LEU A 245 -4.52 -20.50 5.31
C LEU A 245 -4.01 -21.45 6.41
N SER A 246 -4.19 -21.09 7.67
CA SER A 246 -3.77 -21.93 8.80
C SER A 246 -4.49 -23.27 8.83
N LEU A 247 -5.79 -23.26 8.57
CA LEU A 247 -6.61 -24.48 8.49
C LEU A 247 -6.21 -25.34 7.29
N ALA A 248 -6.00 -24.73 6.11
CA ALA A 248 -5.60 -25.43 4.89
C ALA A 248 -4.25 -26.16 5.05
N HIS A 249 -3.31 -25.58 5.80
CA HIS A 249 -1.97 -26.13 6.01
C HIS A 249 -1.81 -26.89 7.34
N GLY A 250 -2.88 -27.08 8.12
CA GLY A 250 -2.85 -27.77 9.41
C GLY A 250 -1.95 -27.07 10.43
N LYS A 251 -1.79 -25.76 10.33
CA LYS A 251 -0.97 -24.94 11.22
C LYS A 251 -1.83 -24.25 12.28
N ARG A 252 -1.24 -23.92 13.42
CA ARG A 252 -1.88 -23.08 14.44
C ARG A 252 -1.17 -21.73 14.45
N VAL A 253 -1.88 -20.67 14.09
CA VAL A 253 -1.31 -19.31 13.97
C VAL A 253 -2.12 -18.33 14.80
N ARG A 254 -1.41 -17.55 15.63
CA ARG A 254 -1.96 -16.41 16.36
C ARG A 254 -1.56 -15.13 15.60
N LEU A 255 -2.56 -14.39 15.11
CA LEU A 255 -2.33 -13.08 14.50
C LEU A 255 -2.44 -12.00 15.57
N MET A 256 -1.43 -11.13 15.62
CA MET A 256 -1.37 -9.99 16.55
C MET A 256 -1.22 -8.68 15.76
N PHE A 257 -1.83 -7.61 16.30
CA PHE A 257 -1.72 -6.27 15.74
C PHE A 257 -1.10 -5.33 16.75
N GLU A 258 -0.16 -4.49 16.31
CA GLU A 258 0.46 -3.46 17.12
C GLU A 258 0.44 -2.14 16.34
N GLY A 259 -0.10 -1.08 16.96
CA GLY A 259 -0.21 0.23 16.32
C GLY A 259 -1.27 0.30 15.22
N GLU A 260 -2.38 -0.42 15.34
CA GLU A 260 -3.48 -0.44 14.37
C GLU A 260 -4.16 0.93 14.17
N ASP A 261 -4.01 1.85 15.14
CA ASP A 261 -4.52 3.22 15.05
C ASP A 261 -3.55 4.17 14.33
N THR A 262 -2.41 3.67 13.81
CA THR A 262 -1.48 4.46 13.01
C THR A 262 -2.18 4.90 11.73
N GLU A 263 -2.17 6.20 11.47
CA GLU A 263 -2.83 6.79 10.31
C GLU A 263 -1.91 6.77 9.08
N LEU A 264 -2.46 6.42 7.93
CA LEU A 264 -1.79 6.31 6.63
C LEU A 264 -2.63 6.99 5.56
N ASP A 265 -1.97 7.60 4.57
CA ASP A 265 -2.67 8.15 3.41
C ASP A 265 -3.50 7.08 2.69
N LYS A 266 -4.72 7.44 2.25
CA LYS A 266 -5.65 6.50 1.61
C LYS A 266 -5.03 5.77 0.42
N THR A 267 -4.34 6.48 -0.48
CA THR A 267 -3.74 5.86 -1.67
C THR A 267 -2.68 4.82 -1.29
N VAL A 268 -1.83 5.15 -0.33
CA VAL A 268 -0.82 4.22 0.18
C VAL A 268 -1.50 3.03 0.87
N LEU A 269 -2.59 3.28 1.61
CA LEU A 269 -3.36 2.25 2.31
C LEU A 269 -4.01 1.26 1.33
N ASP A 270 -4.53 1.74 0.22
CA ASP A 270 -5.16 0.92 -0.82
C ASP A 270 -4.11 0.05 -1.55
N GLU A 271 -2.95 0.62 -1.88
CA GLU A 271 -1.89 -0.09 -2.60
C GLU A 271 -1.07 -1.05 -1.73
N ILE A 272 -0.90 -0.75 -0.42
CA ILE A 272 -0.10 -1.62 0.47
C ILE A 272 -0.81 -2.95 0.80
N GLY A 273 -2.10 -3.05 0.54
CA GLY A 273 -2.89 -4.24 0.81
C GLY A 273 -2.36 -5.49 0.09
N GLU A 274 -1.97 -5.37 -1.18
CA GLU A 274 -1.44 -6.47 -1.99
C GLU A 274 -0.05 -6.95 -1.50
N PRO A 275 0.95 -6.08 -1.28
CA PRO A 275 2.19 -6.42 -0.61
C PRO A 275 2.01 -7.15 0.71
N LEU A 276 1.15 -6.63 1.61
CA LEU A 276 0.90 -7.25 2.90
C LEU A 276 0.29 -8.64 2.76
N LEU A 277 -0.71 -8.81 1.89
CA LEU A 277 -1.32 -10.10 1.59
C LEU A 277 -0.26 -11.12 1.18
N HIS A 278 0.67 -10.73 0.31
CA HIS A 278 1.74 -11.61 -0.17
C HIS A 278 2.72 -11.98 0.94
N LEU A 279 3.15 -11.02 1.77
CA LEU A 279 4.06 -11.26 2.89
C LEU A 279 3.41 -12.16 3.95
N ILE A 280 2.12 -11.93 4.28
CA ILE A 280 1.34 -12.75 5.21
C ILE A 280 1.23 -14.18 4.69
N ARG A 281 0.91 -14.35 3.41
CA ARG A 281 0.86 -15.69 2.78
C ARG A 281 2.21 -16.38 2.87
N ASN A 282 3.30 -15.71 2.56
CA ASN A 282 4.65 -16.29 2.68
C ASN A 282 4.98 -16.69 4.11
N ALA A 283 4.61 -15.89 5.11
CA ALA A 283 4.80 -16.22 6.50
C ALA A 283 4.02 -17.47 6.91
N VAL A 284 2.75 -17.58 6.51
CA VAL A 284 1.92 -18.75 6.87
C VAL A 284 2.31 -20.00 6.07
N ASP A 285 2.52 -19.89 4.75
CA ASP A 285 2.82 -21.03 3.88
C ASP A 285 4.21 -21.60 4.16
N HIS A 286 5.23 -20.73 4.24
CA HIS A 286 6.64 -21.11 4.23
C HIS A 286 7.41 -20.76 5.51
N GLY A 287 7.03 -19.69 6.20
CA GLY A 287 7.70 -19.22 7.41
C GLY A 287 7.38 -20.10 8.60
N LEU A 288 6.11 -20.19 8.97
CA LEU A 288 5.64 -20.90 10.15
C LEU A 288 5.65 -22.42 9.92
N GLU A 289 6.09 -23.15 10.94
CA GLU A 289 6.12 -24.62 10.95
C GLU A 289 4.78 -25.20 11.44
N THR A 290 4.54 -26.49 11.16
CA THR A 290 3.41 -27.24 11.74
C THR A 290 3.58 -27.41 13.25
N PRO A 291 2.50 -27.62 14.02
CA PRO A 291 2.59 -27.85 15.48
C PRO A 291 3.56 -28.95 15.89
N ALA A 292 3.68 -30.01 15.07
CA ALA A 292 4.60 -31.13 15.34
C ALA A 292 6.07 -30.69 15.13
N GLU A 293 6.37 -30.00 14.07
CA GLU A 293 7.72 -29.48 13.79
C GLU A 293 8.14 -28.45 14.84
N ARG A 294 7.23 -27.55 15.26
CA ARG A 294 7.51 -26.55 16.31
C ARG A 294 7.88 -27.19 17.63
N ARG A 295 7.13 -28.20 18.04
CA ARG A 295 7.49 -28.99 19.25
C ARG A 295 8.87 -29.64 19.14
N GLY A 296 9.20 -30.17 17.95
CA GLY A 296 10.52 -30.74 17.68
C GLY A 296 11.67 -29.74 17.81
N CYS A 297 11.41 -28.46 17.55
CA CYS A 297 12.36 -27.35 17.69
C CYS A 297 12.29 -26.65 19.07
N GLY A 298 11.44 -27.11 20.00
CA GLY A 298 11.28 -26.49 21.33
C GLY A 298 10.51 -25.17 21.32
N LYS A 299 9.71 -24.91 20.27
CA LYS A 299 8.82 -23.73 20.15
C LYS A 299 7.40 -24.07 20.63
N ASP A 300 6.60 -23.02 20.92
CA ASP A 300 5.15 -23.16 21.16
C ASP A 300 4.46 -23.80 19.94
N GLU A 301 3.46 -24.63 20.14
CA GLU A 301 2.67 -25.22 19.04
C GLU A 301 1.96 -24.19 18.18
N CYS A 302 1.63 -23.05 18.77
CA CYS A 302 0.99 -21.93 18.11
C CYS A 302 2.07 -20.96 17.62
N GLY A 303 2.20 -20.81 16.30
CA GLY A 303 3.07 -19.79 15.70
C GLY A 303 2.46 -18.39 15.85
N THR A 304 3.31 -17.37 15.91
CA THR A 304 2.87 -15.98 16.04
C THR A 304 3.23 -15.23 14.78
N LEU A 305 2.21 -14.56 14.20
CA LEU A 305 2.35 -13.60 13.12
C LEU A 305 1.94 -12.23 13.65
N THR A 306 2.82 -11.24 13.61
CA THR A 306 2.56 -9.89 14.13
C THR A 306 2.63 -8.87 12.99
N LEU A 307 1.56 -8.08 12.84
CA LEU A 307 1.55 -6.90 11.97
C LEU A 307 1.73 -5.67 12.85
N ARG A 308 2.74 -4.87 12.56
CA ARG A 308 3.04 -3.65 13.30
C ARG A 308 3.01 -2.45 12.38
N ALA A 309 2.47 -1.33 12.87
CA ALA A 309 2.58 -0.04 12.22
C ALA A 309 3.02 1.01 13.24
N ARG A 310 3.89 1.93 12.83
CA ARG A 310 4.30 3.06 13.65
C ARG A 310 4.79 4.23 12.81
N HIS A 311 4.71 5.42 13.36
CA HIS A 311 5.36 6.59 12.78
C HIS A 311 6.83 6.67 13.20
N GLU A 312 7.71 6.88 12.24
CA GLU A 312 9.13 7.18 12.46
C GLU A 312 9.51 8.43 11.70
N SER A 313 9.67 9.54 12.41
CA SER A 313 10.02 10.84 11.81
C SER A 313 9.05 11.23 10.68
N ASN A 314 9.47 11.15 9.42
CA ASN A 314 8.68 11.50 8.24
C ASN A 314 8.22 10.27 7.44
N HIS A 315 8.28 9.08 8.03
CA HIS A 315 7.90 7.82 7.40
C HIS A 315 6.92 7.05 8.28
N ILE A 316 6.16 6.18 7.66
CA ILE A 316 5.44 5.11 8.34
C ILE A 316 6.22 3.82 8.13
N VAL A 317 6.42 3.11 9.23
CA VAL A 317 7.05 1.80 9.22
C VAL A 317 5.98 0.75 9.45
N ILE A 318 5.81 -0.14 8.46
CA ILE A 318 4.93 -1.30 8.54
C ILE A 318 5.79 -2.55 8.58
N GLN A 319 5.54 -3.43 9.55
CA GLN A 319 6.31 -4.67 9.72
C GLN A 319 5.39 -5.88 9.71
N VAL A 320 5.84 -6.92 9.02
CA VAL A 320 5.27 -8.27 9.05
C VAL A 320 6.30 -9.19 9.70
N CYS A 321 6.02 -9.66 10.90
CA CYS A 321 6.95 -10.45 11.73
C CYS A 321 6.38 -11.84 11.98
N ASP A 322 7.09 -12.90 11.62
CA ASP A 322 6.78 -14.28 12.00
C ASP A 322 7.85 -14.86 12.95
N ASP A 323 7.47 -15.81 13.79
CA ASP A 323 8.36 -16.56 14.67
C ASP A 323 8.69 -17.96 14.11
N GLY A 324 8.64 -18.10 12.79
CA GLY A 324 8.82 -19.35 12.07
C GLY A 324 10.27 -19.83 11.95
N ARG A 325 10.53 -20.64 10.93
CA ARG A 325 11.86 -21.23 10.69
C ARG A 325 12.93 -20.23 10.27
N GLY A 326 12.53 -19.03 9.83
CA GLY A 326 13.45 -18.06 9.23
C GLY A 326 13.96 -18.49 7.86
N MET A 327 14.90 -17.72 7.31
CA MET A 327 15.54 -18.01 6.03
C MET A 327 16.88 -18.71 6.24
N ASP A 328 17.12 -19.74 5.45
CA ASP A 328 18.41 -20.42 5.40
C ASP A 328 19.30 -19.74 4.34
N HIS A 329 20.35 -19.06 4.80
CA HIS A 329 21.29 -18.34 3.93
C HIS A 329 22.04 -19.27 2.98
N GLU A 330 22.31 -20.54 3.41
CA GLU A 330 22.95 -21.52 2.54
C GLU A 330 22.03 -21.98 1.40
N GLU A 331 20.73 -22.11 1.70
CA GLU A 331 19.73 -22.42 0.67
C GLU A 331 19.61 -21.27 -0.35
N ILE A 332 19.59 -20.00 0.13
CA ILE A 332 19.57 -18.81 -0.75
C ILE A 332 20.82 -18.79 -1.62
N ARG A 333 21.99 -18.99 -1.03
CA ARG A 333 23.29 -19.05 -1.73
C ARG A 333 23.31 -20.13 -2.82
N GLY A 334 22.88 -21.33 -2.47
CA GLY A 334 22.81 -22.46 -3.41
C GLY A 334 21.88 -22.17 -4.59
N LYS A 335 20.71 -21.56 -4.33
CA LYS A 335 19.76 -21.18 -5.38
C LYS A 335 20.30 -20.08 -6.27
N ALA A 336 21.00 -19.07 -5.73
CA ALA A 336 21.62 -17.99 -6.50
C ALA A 336 22.65 -18.53 -7.50
N VAL A 337 23.50 -19.46 -7.07
CA VAL A 337 24.49 -20.12 -7.93
C VAL A 337 23.82 -21.04 -8.95
N ALA A 338 22.85 -21.85 -8.55
CA ALA A 338 22.15 -22.79 -9.45
C ALA A 338 21.38 -22.09 -10.56
N ARG A 339 20.94 -20.85 -10.33
CA ARG A 339 20.24 -20.01 -11.33
C ARG A 339 21.16 -19.10 -12.13
N GLY A 340 22.46 -19.14 -11.87
CA GLY A 340 23.45 -18.31 -12.58
C GLY A 340 23.37 -16.82 -12.23
N VAL A 341 22.71 -16.46 -11.12
CA VAL A 341 22.63 -15.08 -10.63
C VAL A 341 23.99 -14.64 -10.06
N LEU A 342 24.70 -15.57 -9.43
CA LEU A 342 26.01 -15.33 -8.84
C LEU A 342 27.00 -16.44 -9.24
N GLU A 343 28.24 -16.05 -9.45
CA GLU A 343 29.35 -17.00 -9.52
C GLU A 343 29.64 -17.64 -8.15
N PRO A 344 30.06 -18.92 -8.09
CA PRO A 344 30.27 -19.63 -6.82
C PRO A 344 31.23 -18.92 -5.86
N GLU A 345 32.25 -18.24 -6.36
CA GLU A 345 33.22 -17.50 -5.56
C GLU A 345 32.62 -16.21 -4.97
N ALA A 346 31.88 -15.45 -5.79
CA ALA A 346 31.17 -14.25 -5.36
C ALA A 346 30.10 -14.59 -4.31
N ALA A 347 29.37 -15.69 -4.50
CA ALA A 347 28.35 -16.15 -3.57
C ALA A 347 28.94 -16.52 -2.18
N ARG A 348 30.19 -17.03 -2.12
CA ARG A 348 30.87 -17.34 -0.85
C ARG A 348 31.37 -16.08 -0.12
N ALA A 349 31.74 -15.05 -0.88
CA ALA A 349 32.26 -13.80 -0.33
C ALA A 349 31.12 -12.87 0.18
N MET A 350 29.88 -13.10 -0.29
CA MET A 350 28.71 -12.27 0.00
C MET A 350 28.24 -12.44 1.46
N GLY A 351 27.99 -11.32 2.12
CA GLY A 351 27.47 -11.28 3.49
C GLY A 351 25.99 -11.69 3.58
N GLU A 352 25.54 -12.06 4.78
CA GLU A 352 24.14 -12.50 5.01
C GLU A 352 23.11 -11.43 4.64
N ALA A 353 23.41 -10.15 4.88
CA ALA A 353 22.52 -9.04 4.52
C ALA A 353 22.34 -8.91 3.00
N GLU A 354 23.43 -9.05 2.25
CA GLU A 354 23.42 -9.01 0.80
C GLU A 354 22.69 -10.23 0.21
N LEU A 355 22.92 -11.43 0.77
CA LEU A 355 22.19 -12.64 0.36
C LEU A 355 20.68 -12.50 0.52
N ARG A 356 20.21 -11.88 1.61
CA ARG A 356 18.77 -11.64 1.82
C ARG A 356 18.16 -10.74 0.75
N GLN A 357 18.91 -9.80 0.20
CA GLN A 357 18.40 -8.92 -0.87
C GLN A 357 18.15 -9.67 -2.19
N LEU A 358 18.82 -10.81 -2.41
CA LEU A 358 18.63 -11.62 -3.62
C LEU A 358 17.20 -12.20 -3.73
N VAL A 359 16.48 -12.34 -2.64
CA VAL A 359 15.11 -12.88 -2.66
C VAL A 359 14.12 -11.95 -3.36
N PHE A 360 14.48 -10.67 -3.53
CA PHE A 360 13.72 -9.68 -4.29
C PHE A 360 14.02 -9.64 -5.77
N LEU A 361 15.01 -10.41 -6.25
CA LEU A 361 15.33 -10.45 -7.67
C LEU A 361 14.21 -11.16 -8.47
N PRO A 362 13.88 -10.67 -9.66
CA PRO A 362 12.88 -11.30 -10.52
C PRO A 362 13.18 -12.79 -10.73
N GLY A 363 12.17 -13.62 -10.54
CA GLY A 363 12.30 -15.06 -10.71
C GLY A 363 13.12 -15.79 -9.61
N PHE A 364 13.57 -15.12 -8.55
CA PHE A 364 14.27 -15.77 -7.44
C PHE A 364 13.32 -16.58 -6.53
N SER A 365 12.00 -16.35 -6.62
CA SER A 365 11.00 -17.08 -5.84
C SER A 365 11.09 -18.60 -6.03
N THR A 366 10.85 -19.33 -4.95
CA THR A 366 11.09 -20.77 -4.80
C THR A 366 10.08 -21.67 -5.52
N ARG A 367 9.04 -21.14 -6.17
CA ARG A 367 8.03 -21.95 -6.85
C ARG A 367 8.42 -22.27 -8.28
N SER A 368 8.69 -23.56 -8.54
CA SER A 368 8.76 -24.17 -9.88
C SER A 368 7.36 -24.54 -10.42
N GLU A 369 6.31 -24.40 -9.64
CA GLU A 369 4.94 -24.74 -10.04
C GLU A 369 4.03 -23.52 -9.96
N VAL A 370 3.54 -23.13 -11.15
CA VAL A 370 2.42 -22.20 -11.32
C VAL A 370 1.16 -22.92 -10.82
N THR A 371 0.76 -22.71 -9.57
CA THR A 371 -0.56 -23.21 -9.12
C THR A 371 -1.65 -22.31 -9.71
N GLU A 372 -2.63 -22.92 -10.36
CA GLU A 372 -3.78 -22.30 -11.08
C GLU A 372 -4.63 -21.33 -10.24
N THR A 373 -4.40 -21.23 -8.92
CA THR A 373 -5.16 -20.37 -7.99
C THR A 373 -4.62 -18.95 -7.85
N SER A 374 -3.44 -18.63 -8.43
CA SER A 374 -2.90 -17.27 -8.50
C SER A 374 -2.45 -17.01 -9.92
N GLY A 375 -3.33 -16.56 -10.78
CA GLY A 375 -3.13 -16.32 -12.21
C GLY A 375 -2.04 -15.30 -12.59
N ARG A 376 -1.25 -14.85 -11.63
CA ARG A 376 -0.01 -14.09 -11.81
C ARG A 376 0.94 -14.60 -10.73
N GLY A 377 2.06 -15.18 -11.13
CA GLY A 377 3.13 -15.62 -10.21
C GLY A 377 3.72 -14.44 -9.44
N ILE A 378 3.00 -13.97 -8.44
CA ILE A 378 3.41 -12.82 -7.61
C ILE A 378 4.52 -13.31 -6.68
N GLY A 379 5.71 -12.77 -6.84
CA GLY A 379 6.90 -13.01 -6.02
C GLY A 379 7.23 -11.82 -5.12
N LEU A 380 8.29 -11.94 -4.32
CA LEU A 380 8.80 -10.82 -3.50
C LEU A 380 9.34 -9.66 -4.36
N ASP A 381 9.67 -9.90 -5.62
CA ASP A 381 10.01 -8.89 -6.62
C ASP A 381 8.85 -7.92 -6.88
N VAL A 382 7.61 -8.42 -6.97
CA VAL A 382 6.41 -7.58 -7.11
C VAL A 382 6.18 -6.76 -5.85
N VAL A 383 6.36 -7.34 -4.65
CA VAL A 383 6.28 -6.61 -3.39
C VAL A 383 7.27 -5.44 -3.38
N LYS A 384 8.53 -5.69 -3.78
CA LYS A 384 9.55 -4.65 -3.89
C LYS A 384 9.15 -3.58 -4.90
N LYS A 385 8.62 -3.98 -6.08
CA LYS A 385 8.17 -3.05 -7.12
C LYS A 385 7.07 -2.11 -6.59
N ILE A 386 6.03 -2.64 -5.92
CA ILE A 386 4.94 -1.83 -5.36
C ILE A 386 5.45 -0.90 -4.25
N VAL A 387 6.29 -1.40 -3.33
CA VAL A 387 6.85 -0.54 -2.27
C VAL A 387 7.72 0.56 -2.85
N THR A 388 8.48 0.27 -3.91
CA THR A 388 9.32 1.27 -4.60
C THR A 388 8.48 2.29 -5.38
N SER A 389 7.37 1.89 -6.02
CA SER A 389 6.46 2.84 -6.70
C SER A 389 5.80 3.81 -5.71
N LEU A 390 5.63 3.39 -4.46
CA LEU A 390 5.22 4.24 -3.35
C LEU A 390 6.36 5.10 -2.76
N ASN A 391 7.53 5.15 -3.42
CA ASN A 391 8.76 5.79 -2.90
C ASN A 391 9.20 5.25 -1.53
N GLY A 392 8.85 3.99 -1.22
CA GLY A 392 9.21 3.30 0.00
C GLY A 392 10.45 2.43 -0.16
N ILE A 393 10.90 1.91 0.98
CA ILE A 393 12.02 0.96 1.08
C ILE A 393 11.49 -0.30 1.77
N ILE A 394 11.92 -1.47 1.29
CA ILE A 394 11.65 -2.74 1.95
C ILE A 394 12.94 -3.41 2.38
N GLU A 395 12.97 -3.85 3.63
CA GLU A 395 14.09 -4.56 4.25
C GLU A 395 13.66 -5.90 4.82
N ILE A 396 14.59 -6.84 4.92
CA ILE A 396 14.38 -8.15 5.52
C ILE A 396 15.41 -8.38 6.62
N ASP A 397 14.94 -8.69 7.82
CA ASP A 397 15.74 -9.32 8.86
C ASP A 397 15.23 -10.73 9.12
N SER A 398 16.10 -11.72 8.98
CA SER A 398 15.74 -13.12 9.17
C SER A 398 16.89 -13.90 9.79
N ARG A 399 16.55 -14.73 10.76
CA ARG A 399 17.51 -15.60 11.43
C ARG A 399 16.97 -17.02 11.48
N GLY A 400 17.78 -17.96 11.07
CA GLY A 400 17.43 -19.39 11.10
C GLY A 400 16.91 -19.81 12.49
N GLY A 401 15.72 -20.42 12.52
CA GLY A 401 15.04 -20.86 13.73
C GLY A 401 14.36 -19.78 14.56
N ARG A 402 14.49 -18.49 14.21
CA ARG A 402 13.92 -17.37 14.98
C ARG A 402 12.81 -16.59 14.25
N GLY A 403 12.63 -16.87 12.96
CA GLY A 403 11.60 -16.23 12.14
C GLY A 403 12.14 -15.14 11.21
N THR A 404 11.21 -14.42 10.57
CA THR A 404 11.50 -13.37 9.59
C THR A 404 10.71 -12.11 9.90
N THR A 405 11.33 -10.95 9.69
CA THR A 405 10.70 -9.64 9.76
C THR A 405 10.91 -8.93 8.45
N PHE A 406 9.83 -8.62 7.76
CA PHE A 406 9.82 -7.68 6.64
C PHE A 406 9.47 -6.31 7.17
N THR A 407 10.26 -5.31 6.83
CA THR A 407 10.06 -3.91 7.22
C THR A 407 9.86 -3.07 5.98
N MET A 408 8.72 -2.44 5.84
CA MET A 408 8.41 -1.48 4.78
C MET A 408 8.40 -0.09 5.39
N MET A 409 9.21 0.81 4.85
CA MET A 409 9.28 2.22 5.22
C MET A 409 8.65 3.03 4.09
N LEU A 410 7.54 3.70 4.36
CA LEU A 410 6.76 4.46 3.39
C LEU A 410 6.75 5.93 3.79
N PRO A 411 6.89 6.88 2.84
CA PRO A 411 6.76 8.29 3.16
C PRO A 411 5.33 8.65 3.57
N LEU A 412 5.18 9.59 4.50
CA LEU A 412 3.87 10.08 4.95
C LEU A 412 3.12 10.86 3.86
N THR A 413 3.83 11.42 2.89
CA THR A 413 3.28 12.30 1.87
C THR A 413 3.44 11.69 0.49
N LEU A 414 2.35 11.66 -0.29
CA LEU A 414 2.41 11.34 -1.71
C LEU A 414 3.17 12.42 -2.49
N ALA A 415 4.07 11.93 -3.34
CA ALA A 415 4.51 12.57 -4.57
C ALA A 415 5.26 13.91 -4.51
N ILE A 416 5.66 14.43 -3.34
CA ILE A 416 6.60 15.56 -3.30
C ILE A 416 7.96 15.04 -2.88
N ILE A 417 8.92 15.12 -3.80
CA ILE A 417 10.31 14.73 -3.53
C ILE A 417 11.23 15.93 -3.74
N THR A 418 12.35 15.93 -3.02
CA THR A 418 13.44 16.84 -3.34
C THR A 418 14.26 16.23 -4.48
N ALA A 419 14.46 16.98 -5.56
CA ALA A 419 15.25 16.58 -6.70
C ALA A 419 16.39 17.58 -6.96
N LEU A 420 17.50 17.07 -7.47
CA LEU A 420 18.55 17.86 -8.07
C LEU A 420 18.16 18.13 -9.52
N MET A 421 17.89 19.39 -9.86
CA MET A 421 17.59 19.79 -11.22
C MET A 421 18.88 19.90 -12.02
N VAL A 422 18.92 19.19 -13.13
CA VAL A 422 20.09 19.14 -14.04
C VAL A 422 19.67 19.52 -15.45
N GLU A 423 20.59 20.06 -16.21
CA GLU A 423 20.38 20.39 -17.62
C GLU A 423 21.18 19.40 -18.48
N VAL A 424 20.51 18.85 -19.49
CA VAL A 424 21.08 17.88 -20.43
C VAL A 424 20.57 18.23 -21.84
N ALA A 425 21.45 18.55 -22.76
CA ALA A 425 21.12 18.96 -24.15
C ALA A 425 20.07 20.08 -24.24
N GLY A 426 20.13 21.05 -23.31
CA GLY A 426 19.22 22.19 -23.25
C GLY A 426 17.86 21.93 -22.57
N GLU A 427 17.59 20.71 -22.14
CA GLU A 427 16.39 20.32 -21.39
C GLU A 427 16.70 20.11 -19.92
N THR A 428 15.70 20.38 -19.07
CA THR A 428 15.84 20.18 -17.62
C THR A 428 15.28 18.85 -17.20
N TYR A 429 16.07 18.09 -16.42
CA TYR A 429 15.68 16.81 -15.81
C TYR A 429 15.77 16.91 -14.29
N ALA A 430 14.95 16.13 -13.62
CA ALA A 430 14.94 16.03 -12.16
C ALA A 430 15.56 14.71 -11.71
N VAL A 431 16.66 14.75 -10.96
CA VAL A 431 17.30 13.57 -10.37
C VAL A 431 16.88 13.49 -8.91
N PRO A 432 16.16 12.42 -8.46
CA PRO A 432 15.74 12.28 -7.07
C PRO A 432 16.93 12.34 -6.11
N LEU A 433 16.87 13.24 -5.12
CA LEU A 433 17.99 13.49 -4.21
C LEU A 433 18.28 12.29 -3.30
N SER A 434 17.29 11.43 -3.08
CA SER A 434 17.43 10.18 -2.30
C SER A 434 18.46 9.21 -2.88
N GLY A 435 18.67 9.26 -4.20
CA GLY A 435 19.67 8.45 -4.89
C GLY A 435 21.00 9.17 -5.18
N VAL A 436 21.12 10.47 -4.86
CA VAL A 436 22.33 11.28 -5.11
C VAL A 436 23.25 11.21 -3.90
N LEU A 437 24.50 10.83 -4.13
CA LEU A 437 25.55 10.81 -3.10
C LEU A 437 26.31 12.13 -3.05
N GLU A 438 26.77 12.60 -4.19
CA GLU A 438 27.52 13.86 -4.35
C GLU A 438 27.46 14.32 -5.81
N SER A 439 27.87 15.56 -6.07
CA SER A 439 28.07 16.07 -7.41
C SER A 439 29.46 16.64 -7.53
N VAL A 440 30.14 16.34 -8.62
CA VAL A 440 31.52 16.76 -8.88
C VAL A 440 31.63 17.41 -10.26
N GLN A 441 32.45 18.42 -10.35
CA GLN A 441 32.86 18.99 -11.62
C GLN A 441 34.13 18.27 -12.08
N VAL A 442 34.14 17.81 -13.34
CA VAL A 442 35.23 17.04 -13.92
C VAL A 442 35.70 17.69 -15.23
N GLN A 443 36.96 17.50 -15.56
CA GLN A 443 37.48 17.87 -16.87
C GLN A 443 37.32 16.70 -17.85
N ALA A 444 37.08 16.99 -19.11
CA ALA A 444 36.91 15.94 -20.12
C ALA A 444 38.11 14.96 -20.19
N GLY A 445 39.30 15.41 -19.80
CA GLY A 445 40.52 14.56 -19.73
C GLY A 445 40.56 13.57 -18.56
N ASP A 446 39.70 13.71 -17.56
CA ASP A 446 39.61 12.81 -16.40
C ASP A 446 38.73 11.58 -16.69
N CYS A 447 37.98 11.60 -17.81
CA CYS A 447 37.13 10.51 -18.24
C CYS A 447 37.93 9.56 -19.16
N HIS A 448 37.86 8.27 -18.85
CA HIS A 448 38.59 7.24 -19.57
C HIS A 448 37.62 6.27 -20.25
N ASP A 449 37.81 6.05 -21.54
CA ASP A 449 37.07 5.02 -22.29
C ASP A 449 37.74 3.66 -22.08
N THR A 450 37.02 2.68 -21.59
CA THR A 450 37.51 1.30 -21.35
C THR A 450 37.06 0.33 -22.43
N GLY A 451 36.43 0.78 -23.53
CA GLY A 451 35.85 -0.08 -24.57
C GLY A 451 34.49 -0.71 -24.17
N ASN A 452 34.18 -0.80 -22.87
CA ASN A 452 32.88 -1.21 -22.33
C ASN A 452 32.05 -0.03 -21.77
N GLY A 453 32.58 1.18 -21.89
CA GLY A 453 31.93 2.41 -21.38
C GLY A 453 32.95 3.38 -20.80
N GLU A 454 32.47 4.59 -20.54
CA GLU A 454 33.28 5.64 -19.93
C GLU A 454 33.32 5.44 -18.40
N VAL A 455 34.50 5.70 -17.82
CA VAL A 455 34.71 5.64 -16.36
C VAL A 455 35.50 6.84 -15.86
N ILE A 456 35.35 7.15 -14.60
CA ILE A 456 36.18 8.14 -13.88
C ILE A 456 36.73 7.51 -12.61
N VAL A 457 37.92 7.94 -12.21
CA VAL A 457 38.50 7.56 -10.92
C VAL A 457 38.18 8.67 -9.90
N LEU A 458 37.31 8.35 -8.95
CA LEU A 458 36.91 9.27 -7.88
C LEU A 458 37.29 8.68 -6.51
N ARG A 459 38.19 9.35 -5.76
CA ARG A 459 38.66 8.87 -4.45
C ARG A 459 39.12 7.41 -4.45
N ASP A 460 40.00 7.06 -5.37
CA ASP A 460 40.57 5.73 -5.56
C ASP A 460 39.54 4.63 -5.94
N ARG A 461 38.35 5.03 -6.39
CA ARG A 461 37.34 4.11 -6.91
C ARG A 461 37.01 4.41 -8.36
N VAL A 462 36.93 3.36 -9.17
CA VAL A 462 36.47 3.45 -10.54
C VAL A 462 34.95 3.54 -10.55
N LEU A 463 34.40 4.59 -11.13
CA LEU A 463 32.98 4.85 -11.24
C LEU A 463 32.57 4.82 -12.71
N PRO A 464 31.61 3.97 -13.13
CA PRO A 464 31.07 3.99 -14.48
C PRO A 464 30.27 5.27 -14.71
N LEU A 465 30.41 5.83 -15.91
CA LEU A 465 29.73 7.05 -16.31
C LEU A 465 28.61 6.73 -17.29
N TYR A 466 27.47 7.35 -17.06
CA TYR A 466 26.28 7.27 -17.90
C TYR A 466 25.99 8.68 -18.44
N ARG A 467 26.19 8.89 -19.73
CA ARG A 467 25.87 10.15 -20.39
C ARG A 467 24.38 10.22 -20.65
N LEU A 468 23.68 11.11 -19.97
CA LEU A 468 22.22 11.23 -20.08
C LEU A 468 21.79 11.72 -21.47
N ASP A 469 22.59 12.55 -22.15
CA ASP A 469 22.34 12.98 -23.53
C ASP A 469 22.26 11.77 -24.48
N ARG A 470 23.23 10.88 -24.41
CA ARG A 470 23.27 9.63 -25.21
C ARG A 470 22.17 8.66 -24.79
N PHE A 471 21.93 8.52 -23.49
CA PHE A 471 20.93 7.61 -22.97
C PHE A 471 19.52 7.99 -23.47
N PHE A 472 19.20 9.28 -23.51
CA PHE A 472 17.91 9.79 -24.01
C PHE A 472 17.91 10.05 -25.53
N GLY A 473 18.95 9.61 -26.26
CA GLY A 473 19.05 9.73 -27.73
C GLY A 473 19.10 11.18 -28.21
N ARG A 474 19.63 12.08 -27.38
CA ARG A 474 19.84 13.48 -27.74
C ARG A 474 21.29 13.68 -28.11
N GLU A 475 21.53 14.23 -29.31
CA GLU A 475 22.89 14.63 -29.70
C GLU A 475 23.25 15.89 -28.89
N GLY A 476 24.07 15.70 -27.86
CA GLY A 476 24.66 16.82 -27.12
C GLY A 476 25.63 17.61 -28.00
N GLU A 477 25.80 18.90 -27.70
CA GLU A 477 26.90 19.68 -28.28
C GLU A 477 28.23 19.02 -27.93
N ALA A 478 29.19 19.11 -28.88
CA ALA A 478 30.54 18.51 -28.77
C ALA A 478 31.16 18.74 -27.37
N GLN A 479 31.87 17.70 -26.86
CA GLN A 479 32.58 17.62 -25.56
C GLN A 479 32.96 19.00 -25.02
N ARG A 480 32.32 19.40 -23.93
CA ARG A 480 32.66 20.63 -23.21
C ARG A 480 33.96 20.40 -22.45
N GLU A 481 34.79 21.43 -22.29
CA GLU A 481 36.01 21.34 -21.48
C GLU A 481 35.75 20.97 -20.03
N GLN A 482 34.56 21.28 -19.52
CA GLN A 482 34.11 20.98 -18.15
C GLN A 482 32.71 20.35 -18.17
N GLU A 483 32.56 19.26 -17.47
CA GLU A 483 31.31 18.51 -17.32
C GLU A 483 30.97 18.33 -15.85
N TYR A 484 29.70 18.09 -15.53
CA TYR A 484 29.26 17.78 -14.18
C TYR A 484 28.88 16.30 -14.12
N VAL A 485 29.34 15.63 -13.07
CA VAL A 485 28.98 14.26 -12.77
C VAL A 485 28.18 14.22 -11.47
N VAL A 486 26.94 13.76 -11.55
CA VAL A 486 26.11 13.47 -10.39
C VAL A 486 26.34 12.01 -10.02
N VAL A 487 27.00 11.78 -8.89
CA VAL A 487 27.25 10.43 -8.38
C VAL A 487 25.98 9.91 -7.73
N VAL A 488 25.46 8.81 -8.26
CA VAL A 488 24.22 8.20 -7.81
C VAL A 488 24.44 6.76 -7.37
N ALA A 489 23.54 6.28 -6.50
CA ALA A 489 23.53 4.90 -6.03
C ALA A 489 22.11 4.33 -6.05
N SER A 490 22.04 3.03 -6.35
CA SER A 490 20.84 2.20 -6.20
C SER A 490 21.26 0.82 -5.68
N GLY A 491 20.90 0.52 -4.43
CA GLY A 491 21.45 -0.65 -3.73
C GLY A 491 22.98 -0.60 -3.68
N ASP A 492 23.63 -1.65 -4.15
CA ASP A 492 25.11 -1.75 -4.15
C ASP A 492 25.76 -1.14 -5.38
N LYS A 493 24.96 -0.80 -6.41
CA LYS A 493 25.49 -0.20 -7.64
C LYS A 493 25.65 1.29 -7.49
N ARG A 494 26.75 1.81 -8.02
CA ARG A 494 27.06 3.23 -8.12
C ARG A 494 27.42 3.61 -9.53
N GLY A 495 27.05 4.82 -9.93
CA GLY A 495 27.39 5.36 -11.24
C GLY A 495 27.44 6.88 -11.21
N GLY A 496 28.02 7.47 -12.21
CA GLY A 496 28.05 8.90 -12.43
C GLY A 496 27.13 9.27 -13.60
N LEU A 497 26.12 10.10 -13.36
CA LEU A 497 25.31 10.68 -14.42
C LEU A 497 26.02 11.93 -14.94
N VAL A 498 26.44 11.91 -16.20
CA VAL A 498 27.06 13.08 -16.85
C VAL A 498 25.98 14.02 -17.33
N VAL A 499 26.06 15.28 -16.90
CA VAL A 499 25.10 16.34 -17.19
C VAL A 499 25.83 17.63 -17.59
N ASP A 500 25.14 18.50 -18.32
CA ASP A 500 25.73 19.75 -18.80
C ASP A 500 25.88 20.80 -17.70
N ARG A 501 24.88 20.87 -16.79
CA ARG A 501 24.85 21.88 -15.73
C ARG A 501 24.00 21.43 -14.56
N LEU A 502 24.40 21.83 -13.36
CA LEU A 502 23.58 21.74 -12.14
C LEU A 502 22.78 23.01 -11.99
N VAL A 503 21.46 22.91 -11.97
CA VAL A 503 20.55 24.06 -11.81
C VAL A 503 20.34 24.38 -10.32
N GLY A 504 20.16 23.33 -9.50
CA GLY A 504 19.97 23.44 -8.05
C GLY A 504 19.02 22.39 -7.51
N GLN A 505 18.77 22.43 -6.21
CA GLN A 505 17.78 21.55 -5.57
C GLN A 505 16.41 22.20 -5.57
N GLN A 506 15.38 21.41 -5.83
CA GLN A 506 14.00 21.85 -5.89
C GLN A 506 13.07 20.76 -5.39
N GLU A 507 12.02 21.14 -4.65
CA GLU A 507 10.88 20.26 -4.39
C GLU A 507 10.02 20.18 -5.64
N ILE A 508 9.68 18.95 -6.03
CA ILE A 508 8.87 18.67 -7.21
C ILE A 508 7.73 17.72 -6.85
N VAL A 509 6.63 17.84 -7.58
CA VAL A 509 5.48 16.94 -7.50
C VAL A 509 5.63 15.87 -8.58
N ILE A 510 5.66 14.61 -8.21
CA ILE A 510 5.71 13.51 -9.17
C ILE A 510 4.31 13.33 -9.78
N LYS A 511 4.25 13.26 -11.11
CA LYS A 511 3.07 12.85 -11.86
C LYS A 511 3.43 11.61 -12.69
N GLY A 512 2.63 10.54 -12.54
CA GLY A 512 2.77 9.34 -13.37
C GLY A 512 2.59 9.68 -14.85
N LEU A 513 3.32 8.99 -15.71
CA LEU A 513 3.21 9.09 -17.17
C LEU A 513 2.59 7.84 -17.78
N ASP A 514 2.39 6.80 -16.97
CA ASP A 514 2.05 5.44 -17.40
C ASP A 514 0.73 5.34 -18.17
N ASP A 515 -0.26 6.18 -17.81
CA ASP A 515 -1.57 6.19 -18.47
C ASP A 515 -1.51 6.63 -19.95
N TYR A 516 -0.47 7.39 -20.32
CA TYR A 516 -0.37 8.00 -21.65
C TYR A 516 0.81 7.51 -22.48
N LEU A 517 1.95 7.18 -21.84
CA LEU A 517 3.22 6.94 -22.52
C LEU A 517 3.80 5.53 -22.27
N GLY A 518 3.23 4.77 -21.35
CA GLY A 518 3.78 3.49 -20.92
C GLY A 518 5.12 3.63 -20.17
N GLU A 519 5.77 2.51 -19.88
CA GLU A 519 7.09 2.49 -19.22
C GLU A 519 8.17 3.07 -20.15
N LEU A 520 8.80 4.16 -19.75
CA LEU A 520 9.91 4.78 -20.47
C LEU A 520 11.23 4.42 -19.78
N PRO A 521 12.19 3.77 -20.48
CA PRO A 521 13.48 3.44 -19.89
C PRO A 521 14.20 4.68 -19.34
N GLY A 522 14.63 4.63 -18.08
CA GLY A 522 15.35 5.72 -17.42
C GLY A 522 14.50 6.89 -16.93
N ILE A 523 13.16 6.80 -17.04
CA ILE A 523 12.23 7.84 -16.57
C ILE A 523 11.21 7.21 -15.60
N SER A 524 11.06 7.78 -14.41
CA SER A 524 10.10 7.35 -13.39
C SER A 524 8.81 8.18 -13.35
N GLY A 525 8.75 9.31 -14.06
CA GLY A 525 7.60 10.19 -14.07
C GLY A 525 7.91 11.56 -14.65
N GLY A 526 6.98 12.49 -14.49
CA GLY A 526 7.13 13.89 -14.90
C GLY A 526 6.79 14.85 -13.77
N THR A 527 7.22 16.09 -13.92
CA THR A 527 6.84 17.20 -13.03
C THR A 527 6.67 18.47 -13.84
N VAL A 528 5.93 19.44 -13.29
CA VAL A 528 5.81 20.78 -13.85
C VAL A 528 6.67 21.73 -13.02
N LEU A 529 7.56 22.44 -13.68
CA LEU A 529 8.44 23.43 -13.05
C LEU A 529 7.71 24.74 -12.78
N GLY A 530 8.29 25.61 -11.93
CA GLY A 530 7.74 26.92 -11.61
C GLY A 530 7.57 27.88 -12.78
N ASP A 531 8.22 27.62 -13.92
CA ASP A 531 8.08 28.37 -15.17
C ASP A 531 7.04 27.76 -16.15
N GLY A 532 6.33 26.71 -15.71
CA GLY A 532 5.31 26.01 -16.49
C GLY A 532 5.85 24.95 -17.46
N ARG A 533 7.17 24.75 -17.54
CA ARG A 533 7.76 23.69 -18.36
C ARG A 533 7.63 22.34 -17.68
N VAL A 534 7.45 21.29 -18.47
CA VAL A 534 7.49 19.90 -17.99
C VAL A 534 8.94 19.44 -17.90
N SER A 535 9.29 18.80 -16.79
CA SER A 535 10.59 18.15 -16.59
C SER A 535 10.36 16.67 -16.32
N LEU A 536 11.19 15.81 -16.91
CA LEU A 536 11.15 14.38 -16.68
C LEU A 536 11.98 14.01 -15.45
N ILE A 537 11.51 13.02 -14.70
CA ILE A 537 12.16 12.53 -13.48
C ILE A 537 12.98 11.30 -13.84
N VAL A 538 14.28 11.36 -13.53
CA VAL A 538 15.24 10.30 -13.86
C VAL A 538 15.04 9.08 -12.95
N ASP A 539 14.95 7.89 -13.56
CA ASP A 539 14.93 6.61 -12.86
C ASP A 539 16.35 6.04 -12.72
N ILE A 540 16.96 6.31 -11.55
CA ILE A 540 18.33 5.90 -11.25
C ILE A 540 18.48 4.37 -11.34
N PRO A 541 17.61 3.53 -10.74
CA PRO A 541 17.67 2.08 -10.87
C PRO A 541 17.71 1.60 -12.32
N SER A 542 16.83 2.11 -13.16
CA SER A 542 16.75 1.73 -14.57
C SER A 542 18.04 2.07 -15.34
N ILE A 543 18.65 3.23 -15.06
CA ILE A 543 19.92 3.64 -15.72
C ILE A 543 21.09 2.78 -15.26
N LEU A 544 21.16 2.46 -13.97
CA LEU A 544 22.22 1.61 -13.42
C LEU A 544 22.03 0.12 -13.75
N GLY A 545 20.91 -0.27 -14.37
CA GLY A 545 20.58 -1.66 -14.70
C GLY A 545 20.34 -2.51 -13.44
N THR A 546 19.64 -1.95 -12.47
CA THR A 546 19.28 -2.61 -11.19
C THR A 546 17.85 -3.12 -11.20
#